data_6c524dc43fa86d1e68ab45bd1c47c28b
#
_entry.id   6c524dc43fa86d1e68ab45bd1c47c28b
#
_cell.length_a   1.000
_cell.length_b   1.000
_cell.length_c   1.000
_cell.angle_alpha   90.00
_cell.angle_beta   90.00
_cell.angle_gamma   90.00
#
_symmetry.space_group_name_H-M   'P 1'
#
loop_
_entity.id
_entity.type
_entity.pdbx_description
1 polymer ?
#
loop_
_entity_poly.entity_id
_entity_poly.type
_entity_poly.pdbx_seq_one_letter_code
_entity_poly.pdbx_strand_id
1 'polypeptide(L)'
;MKGIGVSPGIAIGKALIVQKKEISFSGILLTSPAEKEAAIAQFDAAIVKAVEEIEQIKNTPFLSEEDSAILETQIEMLSDPEIRGKVIDKIESEHKNTNDACLETITGFVQVFESMDDEYMRARAADVQDI
;
A
#
# COMPACT_ATOMS: atom_id res chain seq x y z
N MET A 1 -0.83 -31.04 0.43
CA MET A 1 -1.23 -29.76 1.01
C MET A 1 -2.58 -29.96 1.69
N LYS A 2 -2.75 -29.54 2.94
CA LYS A 2 -4.05 -29.56 3.63
C LYS A 2 -4.63 -28.15 3.61
N GLY A 3 -5.86 -28.00 3.12
CA GLY A 3 -6.59 -26.74 3.12
C GLY A 3 -7.74 -26.76 4.11
N ILE A 4 -8.26 -25.60 4.43
CA ILE A 4 -9.46 -25.40 5.26
C ILE A 4 -10.58 -24.97 4.32
N GLY A 5 -11.75 -25.63 4.41
CA GLY A 5 -12.92 -25.22 3.66
C GLY A 5 -13.53 -23.95 4.28
N VAL A 6 -13.55 -22.85 3.51
CA VAL A 6 -14.08 -21.55 3.97
C VAL A 6 -15.41 -21.18 3.31
N SER A 7 -15.84 -21.96 2.31
CA SER A 7 -17.14 -21.81 1.66
C SER A 7 -17.75 -23.17 1.32
N PRO A 8 -19.09 -23.31 1.26
CA PRO A 8 -19.73 -24.54 0.84
C PRO A 8 -19.56 -24.74 -0.67
N GLY A 9 -19.31 -25.99 -1.07
CA GLY A 9 -19.24 -26.37 -2.50
C GLY A 9 -18.03 -27.27 -2.79
N ILE A 10 -18.05 -27.88 -3.97
CA ILE A 10 -16.97 -28.70 -4.52
C ILE A 10 -16.62 -28.13 -5.89
N ALA A 11 -15.35 -27.78 -6.10
CA ALA A 11 -14.82 -27.35 -7.38
C ALA A 11 -13.56 -28.17 -7.74
N ILE A 12 -13.42 -28.49 -9.02
CA ILE A 12 -12.24 -29.15 -9.58
C ILE A 12 -11.61 -28.21 -10.60
N GLY A 13 -10.36 -27.83 -10.38
CA GLY A 13 -9.64 -26.93 -11.27
C GLY A 13 -8.17 -26.78 -10.88
N LYS A 14 -7.44 -25.96 -11.66
CA LYS A 14 -6.07 -25.56 -11.30
C LYS A 14 -6.13 -24.57 -10.14
N ALA A 15 -5.38 -24.84 -9.07
CA ALA A 15 -5.25 -23.91 -7.96
C ALA A 15 -4.33 -22.74 -8.38
N LEU A 16 -4.80 -21.51 -8.20
CA LEU A 16 -3.97 -20.32 -8.21
C LEU A 16 -3.49 -20.05 -6.78
N ILE A 17 -2.18 -20.08 -6.58
CA ILE A 17 -1.59 -19.74 -5.28
C ILE A 17 -1.19 -18.28 -5.31
N VAL A 18 -1.90 -17.45 -4.57
CA VAL A 18 -1.52 -16.06 -4.34
C VAL A 18 -0.68 -16.01 -3.07
N GLN A 19 0.59 -15.64 -3.24
CA GLN A 19 1.50 -15.42 -2.11
C GLN A 19 1.59 -13.93 -1.84
N LYS A 20 1.22 -13.50 -0.63
CA LYS A 20 1.49 -12.12 -0.20
C LYS A 20 3.02 -11.98 -0.04
N LYS A 21 3.62 -11.08 -0.80
CA LYS A 21 5.05 -10.81 -0.68
C LYS A 21 5.25 -9.97 0.58
N GLU A 22 5.91 -10.53 1.57
CA GLU A 22 6.27 -9.76 2.77
C GLU A 22 7.32 -8.71 2.40
N ILE A 23 7.02 -7.46 2.70
CA ILE A 23 7.95 -6.34 2.58
C ILE A 23 8.59 -6.17 3.96
N SER A 24 9.93 -6.20 4.01
CA SER A 24 10.69 -6.03 5.24
C SER A 24 11.66 -4.87 5.13
N PHE A 25 12.00 -4.28 6.27
CA PHE A 25 13.02 -3.24 6.34
C PHE A 25 14.36 -3.77 5.85
N SER A 26 15.01 -3.00 4.99
CA SER A 26 16.35 -3.31 4.48
C SER A 26 17.46 -2.75 5.39
N GLY A 27 17.19 -1.66 6.08
CA GLY A 27 18.16 -0.93 6.89
C GLY A 27 19.25 -0.21 6.10
N ILE A 28 19.12 -0.16 4.77
CA ILE A 28 20.10 0.51 3.90
C ILE A 28 19.83 2.01 3.93
N LEU A 29 20.86 2.79 4.33
CA LEU A 29 20.79 4.24 4.35
C LEU A 29 21.38 4.85 3.07
N LEU A 30 20.78 5.94 2.62
CA LEU A 30 21.25 6.75 1.50
C LEU A 30 22.40 7.65 1.98
N THR A 31 23.46 7.76 1.17
CA THR A 31 24.70 8.43 1.56
C THR A 31 24.95 9.74 0.81
N SER A 32 24.26 9.95 -0.31
CA SER A 32 24.46 11.11 -1.16
C SER A 32 23.16 11.84 -1.53
N PRO A 33 23.23 13.14 -1.86
CA PRO A 33 22.07 13.87 -2.34
C PRO A 33 21.44 13.26 -3.61
N ALA A 34 22.28 12.76 -4.52
CA ALA A 34 21.82 12.13 -5.76
C ALA A 34 21.02 10.84 -5.50
N GLU A 35 21.40 10.05 -4.48
CA GLU A 35 20.65 8.87 -4.07
C GLU A 35 19.29 9.26 -3.48
N LYS A 36 19.21 10.36 -2.73
CA LYS A 36 17.93 10.87 -2.18
C LYS A 36 16.99 11.35 -3.29
N GLU A 37 17.49 12.12 -4.26
CA GLU A 37 16.71 12.55 -5.41
C GLU A 37 16.20 11.33 -6.21
N ALA A 38 17.04 10.35 -6.42
CA ALA A 38 16.64 9.10 -7.10
C ALA A 38 15.58 8.33 -6.31
N ALA A 39 15.69 8.28 -4.99
CA ALA A 39 14.71 7.62 -4.11
C ALA A 39 13.35 8.31 -4.15
N ILE A 40 13.32 9.65 -4.13
CA ILE A 40 12.09 10.43 -4.25
C ILE A 40 11.46 10.23 -5.64
N ALA A 41 12.25 10.28 -6.70
CA ALA A 41 11.76 10.01 -8.05
C ALA A 41 11.22 8.59 -8.21
N GLN A 42 11.85 7.60 -7.58
CA GLN A 42 11.38 6.21 -7.54
C GLN A 42 10.04 6.11 -6.83
N PHE A 43 9.87 6.79 -5.70
CA PHE A 43 8.60 6.83 -4.98
C PHE A 43 7.49 7.44 -5.83
N ASP A 44 7.71 8.64 -6.39
CA ASP A 44 6.72 9.33 -7.22
C ASP A 44 6.32 8.47 -8.44
N ALA A 45 7.28 7.82 -9.09
CA ALA A 45 7.02 6.92 -10.21
C ALA A 45 6.22 5.67 -9.79
N ALA A 46 6.47 5.13 -8.60
CA ALA A 46 5.72 4.00 -8.06
C ALA A 46 4.26 4.37 -7.77
N ILE A 47 4.00 5.55 -7.21
CA ILE A 47 2.63 6.06 -6.98
C ILE A 47 1.88 6.22 -8.30
N VAL A 48 2.48 6.86 -9.30
CA VAL A 48 1.86 7.01 -10.62
C VAL A 48 1.48 5.66 -11.22
N LYS A 49 2.40 4.70 -11.16
CA LYS A 49 2.15 3.34 -11.68
C LYS A 49 1.05 2.62 -10.91
N ALA A 50 1.02 2.71 -9.58
CA ALA A 50 -0.02 2.11 -8.76
C ALA A 50 -1.41 2.69 -9.08
N VAL A 51 -1.51 4.01 -9.20
CA VAL A 51 -2.75 4.68 -9.61
C VAL A 51 -3.20 4.22 -11.00
N GLU A 52 -2.30 4.15 -11.98
CA GLU A 52 -2.62 3.65 -13.33
C GLU A 52 -3.12 2.19 -13.30
N GLU A 53 -2.52 1.32 -12.50
CA GLU A 53 -2.95 -0.07 -12.34
C GLU A 53 -4.36 -0.16 -11.73
N ILE A 54 -4.66 0.63 -10.70
CA ILE A 54 -5.99 0.68 -10.08
C ILE A 54 -7.03 1.24 -11.07
N GLU A 55 -6.70 2.30 -11.81
CA GLU A 55 -7.58 2.85 -12.84
C GLU A 55 -7.90 1.82 -13.95
N GLN A 56 -6.94 1.00 -14.33
CA GLN A 56 -7.19 -0.11 -15.28
C GLN A 56 -8.17 -1.12 -14.71
N ILE A 57 -8.07 -1.47 -13.42
CA ILE A 57 -9.01 -2.38 -12.75
C ILE A 57 -10.41 -1.75 -12.71
N LYS A 58 -10.54 -0.46 -12.38
CA LYS A 58 -11.81 0.28 -12.38
C LYS A 58 -12.52 0.25 -13.72
N ASN A 59 -11.78 0.22 -14.81
CA ASN A 59 -12.33 0.18 -16.17
C ASN A 59 -12.76 -1.22 -16.63
N THR A 60 -12.72 -2.23 -15.74
CA THR A 60 -13.17 -3.58 -16.12
C THR A 60 -14.71 -3.69 -16.11
N PRO A 61 -15.33 -4.39 -17.10
CA PRO A 61 -16.78 -4.36 -17.29
C PRO A 61 -17.61 -5.11 -16.24
N PHE A 62 -16.98 -5.75 -15.25
CA PHE A 62 -17.65 -6.57 -14.23
C PHE A 62 -17.49 -6.01 -12.81
N LEU A 63 -16.97 -4.80 -12.67
CA LEU A 63 -16.79 -4.17 -11.38
C LEU A 63 -18.12 -3.58 -10.90
N SER A 64 -18.48 -3.83 -9.63
CA SER A 64 -19.64 -3.18 -9.02
C SER A 64 -19.37 -1.71 -8.70
N GLU A 65 -20.42 -0.91 -8.48
CA GLU A 65 -20.26 0.48 -8.04
C GLU A 65 -19.58 0.56 -6.65
N GLU A 66 -19.87 -0.40 -5.78
CA GLU A 66 -19.26 -0.51 -4.44
C GLU A 66 -17.75 -0.80 -4.53
N ASP A 67 -17.35 -1.76 -5.38
CA ASP A 67 -15.93 -2.07 -5.59
C ASP A 67 -15.19 -0.89 -6.23
N SER A 68 -15.84 -0.18 -7.16
CA SER A 68 -15.27 1.03 -7.78
C SER A 68 -15.02 2.14 -6.76
N ALA A 69 -15.96 2.34 -5.80
CA ALA A 69 -15.79 3.33 -4.73
C ALA A 69 -14.63 2.98 -3.77
N ILE A 70 -14.41 1.69 -3.49
CA ILE A 70 -13.27 1.23 -2.69
C ILE A 70 -11.95 1.57 -3.40
N LEU A 71 -11.85 1.25 -4.70
CA LEU A 71 -10.65 1.55 -5.50
C LEU A 71 -10.40 3.05 -5.62
N GLU A 72 -11.45 3.86 -5.70
CA GLU A 72 -11.35 5.32 -5.72
C GLU A 72 -10.75 5.86 -4.41
N THR A 73 -11.20 5.33 -3.27
CA THR A 73 -10.62 5.65 -1.96
C THR A 73 -9.13 5.28 -1.88
N GLN A 74 -8.72 4.14 -2.45
CA GLN A 74 -7.30 3.75 -2.51
C GLN A 74 -6.47 4.73 -3.35
N ILE A 75 -7.00 5.21 -4.49
CA ILE A 75 -6.33 6.23 -5.30
C ILE A 75 -6.17 7.54 -4.51
N GLU A 76 -7.20 7.96 -3.79
CA GLU A 76 -7.14 9.16 -2.95
C GLU A 76 -6.06 9.04 -1.87
N MET A 77 -5.97 7.89 -1.19
CA MET A 77 -4.94 7.63 -0.18
C MET A 77 -3.53 7.63 -0.77
N LEU A 78 -3.31 6.94 -1.91
CA LEU A 78 -2.03 6.93 -2.63
C LEU A 78 -1.58 8.34 -3.05
N SER A 79 -2.53 9.20 -3.37
CA SER A 79 -2.30 10.56 -3.83
C SER A 79 -2.26 11.59 -2.69
N ASP A 80 -2.37 11.15 -1.44
CA ASP A 80 -2.42 12.04 -0.28
C ASP A 80 -1.07 12.77 -0.07
N PRO A 81 -1.08 14.11 -0.10
CA PRO A 81 0.14 14.90 0.07
C PRO A 81 0.78 14.75 1.45
N GLU A 82 0.03 14.36 2.49
CA GLU A 82 0.57 14.12 3.82
C GLU A 82 1.41 12.84 3.86
N ILE A 83 0.92 11.76 3.23
CA ILE A 83 1.68 10.51 3.08
C ILE A 83 2.97 10.78 2.31
N ARG A 84 2.84 11.44 1.15
CA ARG A 84 4.01 11.82 0.33
C ARG A 84 5.01 12.66 1.12
N GLY A 85 4.54 13.68 1.82
CA GLY A 85 5.40 14.57 2.63
C GLY A 85 6.19 13.81 3.70
N LYS A 86 5.55 12.89 4.42
CA LYS A 86 6.21 12.06 5.44
C LYS A 86 7.25 11.10 4.86
N VAL A 87 6.97 10.51 3.69
CA VAL A 87 7.95 9.64 3.00
C VAL A 87 9.17 10.45 2.58
N ILE A 88 8.98 11.63 1.97
CA ILE A 88 10.08 12.50 1.55
C ILE A 88 10.89 12.96 2.76
N ASP A 89 10.25 13.38 3.85
CA ASP A 89 10.95 13.78 5.06
C ASP A 89 11.86 12.67 5.61
N LYS A 90 11.40 11.41 5.61
CA LYS A 90 12.22 10.26 6.00
C LYS A 90 13.39 10.00 5.06
N ILE A 91 13.23 10.21 3.78
CA ILE A 91 14.30 10.10 2.78
C ILE A 91 15.34 11.21 3.01
N GLU A 92 14.90 12.45 3.18
CA GLU A 92 15.77 13.60 3.29
C GLU A 92 16.45 13.71 4.67
N SER A 93 15.68 13.59 5.74
CA SER A 93 16.15 13.83 7.10
C SER A 93 16.74 12.59 7.76
N GLU A 94 16.14 11.41 7.53
CA GLU A 94 16.58 10.15 8.15
C GLU A 94 17.43 9.28 7.22
N HIS A 95 17.69 9.74 5.99
CA HIS A 95 18.52 9.04 4.99
C HIS A 95 17.98 7.65 4.60
N LYS A 96 16.69 7.39 4.80
CA LYS A 96 16.07 6.09 4.48
C LYS A 96 15.91 5.92 2.98
N ASN A 97 16.09 4.69 2.51
CA ASN A 97 15.72 4.33 1.15
C ASN A 97 14.19 4.34 0.98
N THR A 98 13.71 4.33 -0.26
CA THR A 98 12.30 4.44 -0.61
C THR A 98 11.42 3.40 0.11
N ASN A 99 11.84 2.14 0.11
CA ASN A 99 11.04 1.05 0.69
C ASN A 99 10.89 1.20 2.20
N ASP A 100 11.99 1.50 2.90
CA ASP A 100 11.98 1.65 4.36
C ASP A 100 11.19 2.90 4.78
N ALA A 101 11.32 4.00 4.02
CA ALA A 101 10.58 5.23 4.26
C ALA A 101 9.06 5.03 4.08
N CYS A 102 8.64 4.34 3.01
CA CYS A 102 7.24 3.99 2.76
C CYS A 102 6.70 3.07 3.87
N LEU A 103 7.37 1.94 4.13
CA LEU A 103 6.92 0.94 5.09
C LEU A 103 6.74 1.55 6.49
N GLU A 104 7.67 2.40 6.92
CA GLU A 104 7.58 3.05 8.23
C GLU A 104 6.48 4.11 8.26
N THR A 105 6.28 4.85 7.18
CA THR A 105 5.20 5.84 7.09
C THR A 105 3.85 5.15 7.19
N ILE A 106 3.60 4.12 6.40
CA ILE A 106 2.34 3.37 6.40
C ILE A 106 2.13 2.69 7.77
N THR A 107 3.15 2.04 8.33
CA THR A 107 3.07 1.44 9.67
C THR A 107 2.70 2.48 10.73
N GLY A 108 3.25 3.68 10.65
CA GLY A 108 2.92 4.79 11.55
C GLY A 108 1.45 5.21 11.44
N PHE A 109 0.91 5.34 10.24
CA PHE A 109 -0.50 5.65 10.04
C PHE A 109 -1.40 4.53 10.57
N VAL A 110 -1.09 3.27 10.28
CA VAL A 110 -1.83 2.11 10.81
C VAL A 110 -1.90 2.16 12.33
N GLN A 111 -0.78 2.38 13.01
CA GLN A 111 -0.74 2.49 14.48
C GLN A 111 -1.60 3.65 15.02
N VAL A 112 -1.59 4.79 14.34
CA VAL A 112 -2.45 5.93 14.72
C VAL A 112 -3.92 5.55 14.62
N PHE A 113 -4.36 4.98 13.49
CA PHE A 113 -5.75 4.56 13.31
C PHE A 113 -6.17 3.46 14.29
N GLU A 114 -5.32 2.48 14.56
CA GLU A 114 -5.58 1.42 15.53
C GLU A 114 -5.71 1.93 16.98
N SER A 115 -5.02 3.04 17.30
CA SER A 115 -5.06 3.66 18.62
C SER A 115 -6.28 4.53 18.88
N MET A 116 -7.09 4.81 17.86
CA MET A 116 -8.28 5.64 17.99
C MET A 116 -9.42 4.88 18.70
N ASP A 117 -10.18 5.57 19.55
CA ASP A 117 -11.36 4.99 20.21
C ASP A 117 -12.57 4.81 19.29
N ASP A 118 -12.49 5.25 18.05
CA ASP A 118 -13.51 5.15 17.03
C ASP A 118 -13.37 3.84 16.23
N GLU A 119 -14.40 2.98 16.25
CA GLU A 119 -14.40 1.69 15.57
C GLU A 119 -14.31 1.83 14.04
N TYR A 120 -14.92 2.86 13.47
CA TYR A 120 -14.85 3.16 12.06
C TYR A 120 -13.41 3.52 11.65
N MET A 121 -12.74 4.36 12.44
CA MET A 121 -11.36 4.75 12.17
C MET A 121 -10.39 3.56 12.33
N ARG A 122 -10.61 2.67 13.32
CA ARG A 122 -9.83 1.44 13.45
C ARG A 122 -9.99 0.50 12.24
N ALA A 123 -11.19 0.41 11.68
CA ALA A 123 -11.41 -0.37 10.46
C ALA A 123 -10.59 0.17 9.26
N ARG A 124 -10.37 1.49 9.18
CA ARG A 124 -9.53 2.12 8.17
C ARG A 124 -8.05 1.75 8.24
N ALA A 125 -7.57 1.27 9.38
CA ALA A 125 -6.19 0.80 9.51
C ALA A 125 -5.86 -0.32 8.51
N ALA A 126 -6.81 -1.24 8.26
CA ALA A 126 -6.66 -2.31 7.27
C ALA A 126 -6.56 -1.75 5.84
N ASP A 127 -7.39 -0.76 5.49
CA ASP A 127 -7.36 -0.12 4.18
C ASP A 127 -6.01 0.56 3.92
N VAL A 128 -5.45 1.25 4.94
CA VAL A 128 -4.14 1.88 4.86
C VAL A 128 -3.01 0.85 4.74
N GLN A 129 -3.16 -0.32 5.35
CA GLN A 129 -2.16 -1.38 5.27
C GLN A 129 -2.12 -2.07 3.91
N ASP A 130 -3.22 -2.03 3.15
CA ASP A 130 -3.33 -2.67 1.84
C ASP A 130 -2.80 -1.78 0.69
N ILE A 131 -2.47 -0.52 0.96
CA ILE A 131 -1.84 0.42 0.03
C ILE A 131 -0.34 0.10 -0.13
#